data_1c4777a3775ab7d99943c49e63b092f6
#
_entry.id   1c4777a3775ab7d99943c49e63b092f6
#
_cell.length_a   1.000
_cell.length_b   1.000
_cell.length_c   1.000
_cell.angle_alpha   90.00
_cell.angle_beta   90.00
_cell.angle_gamma   90.00
#
_symmetry.space_group_name_H-M   'P 1'
#
loop_
_entity.id
_entity.type
_entity.pdbx_description
1 polymer ?
#
loop_
_entity_poly.entity_id
_entity_poly.type
_entity_poly.pdbx_seq_one_letter_code
_entity_poly.pdbx_strand_id
1 'polypeptide(L)'
;MDDILIKKPRIFNLMKALILFIILLCLWLLMSGHYSFLIICLGIMSCAFCVYLANRAKLLDDEGLPLFFLPRLMNYLIWLFKEILISNLNTAKAIISNNIEPETFTVKASQTTDVAKVTYANSITLTPGTVTTKIKNNTFEVHALNTDFGEDVRSNEMDKKVKLLEGEQ
;
A
#
# COMPACT_ATOMS: atom_id res chain seq x y z
N MET A 1 14.24 3.20 -33.25
CA MET A 1 13.01 2.74 -33.89
C MET A 1 12.11 2.34 -32.73
N ASP A 2 11.29 3.08 -32.14
CA ASP A 2 10.87 4.49 -32.15
C ASP A 2 9.82 4.63 -31.06
N ASP A 3 10.05 5.61 -30.24
CA ASP A 3 9.14 6.08 -29.18
C ASP A 3 7.73 6.39 -29.74
N ILE A 4 6.85 5.43 -29.68
CA ILE A 4 5.42 5.74 -29.62
C ILE A 4 5.06 5.84 -28.15
N LEU A 5 5.59 6.84 -27.48
CA LEU A 5 5.04 7.38 -26.25
C LEU A 5 3.66 7.94 -26.59
N ILE A 6 2.63 7.13 -26.33
CA ILE A 6 1.24 7.59 -26.30
C ILE A 6 1.18 8.71 -25.26
N LYS A 7 1.21 9.93 -25.73
CA LYS A 7 1.07 11.15 -24.94
C LYS A 7 -0.33 11.12 -24.32
N LYS A 8 -0.46 10.55 -23.12
CA LYS A 8 -1.72 10.51 -22.38
C LYS A 8 -2.31 11.94 -22.32
N PRO A 9 -3.61 12.11 -22.57
CA PRO A 9 -4.20 13.44 -22.75
C PRO A 9 -4.01 14.28 -21.47
N ARG A 10 -3.66 15.54 -21.64
CA ARG A 10 -3.47 16.56 -20.58
C ARG A 10 -4.62 16.58 -19.57
N ILE A 11 -5.82 16.27 -20.00
CA ILE A 11 -7.05 16.20 -19.19
C ILE A 11 -6.95 15.12 -18.10
N PHE A 12 -6.34 13.98 -18.38
CA PHE A 12 -6.21 12.87 -17.42
C PHE A 12 -5.28 13.22 -16.25
N ASN A 13 -4.17 13.92 -16.55
CA ASN A 13 -3.26 14.39 -15.49
C ASN A 13 -3.89 15.52 -14.66
N LEU A 14 -4.73 16.37 -15.28
CA LEU A 14 -5.46 17.41 -14.55
C LEU A 14 -6.49 16.81 -13.58
N MET A 15 -7.20 15.77 -14.00
CA MET A 15 -8.16 15.07 -13.15
C MET A 15 -7.49 14.42 -11.94
N LYS A 16 -6.34 13.77 -12.13
CA LYS A 16 -5.56 13.20 -11.04
C LYS A 16 -5.05 14.26 -10.08
N ALA A 17 -4.55 15.38 -10.60
CA ALA A 17 -4.11 16.51 -9.79
C ALA A 17 -5.25 17.08 -8.95
N LEU A 18 -6.46 17.21 -9.52
CA LEU A 18 -7.65 17.68 -8.82
C LEU A 18 -8.07 16.69 -7.70
N ILE A 19 -8.07 15.39 -7.99
CA ILE A 19 -8.39 14.36 -6.99
C ILE A 19 -7.39 14.42 -5.84
N LEU A 20 -6.09 14.47 -6.13
CA LEU A 20 -5.04 14.59 -5.11
C LEU A 20 -5.23 15.86 -4.28
N PHE A 21 -5.54 17.00 -4.91
CA PHE A 21 -5.81 18.25 -4.22
C PHE A 21 -6.99 18.12 -3.25
N ILE A 22 -8.10 17.51 -3.67
CA ILE A 22 -9.28 17.30 -2.83
C ILE A 22 -8.95 16.39 -1.65
N ILE A 23 -8.23 15.29 -1.88
CA ILE A 23 -7.82 14.36 -0.83
C ILE A 23 -6.94 15.06 0.21
N LEU A 24 -5.93 15.80 -0.24
CA LEU A 24 -5.03 16.54 0.65
C LEU A 24 -5.79 17.63 1.43
N LEU A 25 -6.70 18.35 0.79
CA LEU A 25 -7.50 19.38 1.44
C LEU A 25 -8.46 18.80 2.48
N CYS A 26 -9.14 17.69 2.16
CA CYS A 26 -9.98 16.97 3.12
C CYS A 26 -9.17 16.50 4.33
N LEU A 27 -8.02 15.88 4.09
CA LEU A 27 -7.12 15.44 5.15
C LEU A 27 -6.65 16.63 6.01
N TRP A 28 -6.26 17.73 5.35
CA TRP A 28 -5.83 18.95 6.04
C TRP A 28 -6.94 19.53 6.93
N LEU A 29 -8.18 19.59 6.41
CA LEU A 29 -9.34 20.07 7.17
C LEU A 29 -9.64 19.18 8.38
N LEU A 30 -9.54 17.85 8.23
CA LEU A 30 -9.72 16.91 9.33
C LEU A 30 -8.66 17.07 10.42
N MET A 31 -7.42 17.34 10.04
CA MET A 31 -6.29 17.45 10.98
C MET A 31 -6.17 18.83 11.63
N SER A 32 -6.64 19.89 10.95
CA SER A 32 -6.46 21.28 11.39
C SER A 32 -7.20 21.62 12.69
N GLY A 33 -8.44 21.15 12.86
CA GLY A 33 -9.29 21.47 14.01
C GLY A 33 -9.64 22.97 14.16
N HIS A 34 -9.08 23.87 13.34
CA HIS A 34 -9.31 25.32 13.34
C HIS A 34 -9.64 25.81 11.93
N TYR A 35 -10.71 26.61 11.81
CA TYR A 35 -11.29 27.00 10.53
C TYR A 35 -11.35 28.52 10.35
N SER A 36 -10.34 29.27 10.85
CA SER A 36 -10.25 30.69 10.55
C SER A 36 -9.90 30.93 9.08
N PHE A 37 -10.34 32.05 8.52
CA PHE A 37 -10.12 32.40 7.12
C PHE A 37 -8.63 32.30 6.71
N LEU A 38 -7.73 32.82 7.54
CA LEU A 38 -6.28 32.78 7.30
C LEU A 38 -5.77 31.32 7.21
N ILE A 39 -6.19 30.47 8.14
CA ILE A 39 -5.75 29.07 8.21
C ILE A 39 -6.26 28.28 7.00
N ILE A 40 -7.51 28.51 6.60
CA ILE A 40 -8.07 27.87 5.39
C ILE A 40 -7.31 28.30 4.13
N CYS A 41 -6.99 29.61 3.98
CA CYS A 41 -6.19 30.08 2.85
C CYS A 41 -4.80 29.44 2.82
N LEU A 42 -4.14 29.35 3.96
CA LEU A 42 -2.83 28.68 4.06
C LEU A 42 -2.92 27.19 3.73
N GLY A 43 -3.98 26.49 4.16
CA GLY A 43 -4.23 25.09 3.81
C GLY A 43 -4.41 24.87 2.30
N ILE A 44 -5.23 25.69 1.67
CA ILE A 44 -5.44 25.66 0.21
C ILE A 44 -4.11 25.89 -0.53
N MET A 45 -3.33 26.91 -0.14
CA MET A 45 -2.03 27.20 -0.74
C MET A 45 -1.04 26.06 -0.57
N SER A 46 -0.97 25.48 0.64
CA SER A 46 -0.10 24.35 0.93
C SER A 46 -0.45 23.11 0.11
N CYS A 47 -1.74 22.77 0.05
CA CYS A 47 -2.21 21.64 -0.77
C CYS A 47 -1.93 21.86 -2.27
N ALA A 48 -2.17 23.08 -2.78
CA ALA A 48 -1.88 23.43 -4.16
C ALA A 48 -0.38 23.34 -4.48
N PHE A 49 0.46 23.77 -3.56
CA PHE A 49 1.92 23.67 -3.70
C PHE A 49 2.39 22.20 -3.69
N CYS A 50 1.84 21.36 -2.82
CA CYS A 50 2.14 19.91 -2.81
C CYS A 50 1.75 19.26 -4.15
N VAL A 51 0.56 19.54 -4.68
CA VAL A 51 0.10 19.02 -5.97
C VAL A 51 0.99 19.51 -7.12
N TYR A 52 1.40 20.77 -7.10
CA TYR A 52 2.35 21.33 -8.07
C TYR A 52 3.67 20.56 -8.05
N LEU A 53 4.24 20.33 -6.88
CA LEU A 53 5.49 19.57 -6.73
C LEU A 53 5.32 18.11 -7.19
N ALA A 54 4.24 17.43 -6.80
CA ALA A 54 3.95 16.07 -7.22
C ALA A 54 3.83 15.95 -8.75
N ASN A 55 3.16 16.91 -9.38
CA ASN A 55 3.05 16.95 -10.85
C ASN A 55 4.41 17.21 -11.53
N ARG A 56 5.21 18.11 -10.97
CA ARG A 56 6.57 18.38 -11.47
C ARG A 56 7.50 17.19 -11.32
N ALA A 57 7.38 16.45 -10.24
CA ALA A 57 8.15 15.23 -9.96
C ALA A 57 7.63 14.01 -10.74
N LYS A 58 6.58 14.17 -11.57
CA LYS A 58 5.92 13.10 -12.34
C LYS A 58 5.41 11.93 -11.48
N LEU A 59 4.98 12.22 -10.26
CA LEU A 59 4.40 11.25 -9.32
C LEU A 59 2.91 10.97 -9.58
N LEU A 60 2.28 11.75 -10.48
CA LEU A 60 0.86 11.63 -10.85
C LEU A 60 0.68 10.65 -12.04
N ASP A 61 1.38 9.54 -12.02
CA ASP A 61 1.20 8.43 -12.96
C ASP A 61 0.05 7.49 -12.54
N ASP A 62 -0.14 6.41 -13.27
CA ASP A 62 -1.20 5.45 -12.98
C ASP A 62 -0.93 4.62 -11.73
N GLU A 63 0.33 4.51 -11.33
CA GLU A 63 0.74 3.79 -10.13
C GLU A 63 0.74 4.69 -8.89
N GLY A 64 1.01 6.00 -9.05
CA GLY A 64 1.02 6.97 -7.94
C GLY A 64 -0.35 7.24 -7.31
N LEU A 65 -1.44 7.10 -8.08
CA LEU A 65 -2.83 7.21 -7.62
C LEU A 65 -3.66 6.04 -8.19
N PRO A 66 -3.55 4.85 -7.61
CA PRO A 66 -4.20 3.64 -8.10
C PRO A 66 -5.70 3.62 -7.78
N LEU A 67 -6.47 4.51 -8.43
CA LEU A 67 -7.92 4.65 -8.22
C LEU A 67 -8.69 3.36 -8.55
N PHE A 68 -8.12 2.48 -9.36
CA PHE A 68 -8.70 1.18 -9.70
C PHE A 68 -8.76 0.20 -8.51
N PHE A 69 -7.96 0.43 -7.47
CA PHE A 69 -8.02 -0.36 -6.24
C PHE A 69 -9.22 -0.01 -5.34
N LEU A 70 -9.77 1.22 -5.44
CA LEU A 70 -10.76 1.71 -4.50
C LEU A 70 -11.98 0.78 -4.30
N PRO A 71 -12.61 0.23 -5.35
CA PRO A 71 -13.80 -0.61 -5.16
C PRO A 71 -13.53 -1.92 -4.41
N ARG A 72 -12.30 -2.44 -4.52
CA ARG A 72 -11.87 -3.70 -3.91
C ARG A 72 -11.15 -3.51 -2.58
N LEU A 73 -10.67 -2.29 -2.35
CA LEU A 73 -9.84 -1.94 -1.19
C LEU A 73 -10.57 -2.18 0.13
N MET A 74 -11.84 -1.84 0.21
CA MET A 74 -12.62 -1.98 1.45
C MET A 74 -12.70 -3.44 1.91
N ASN A 75 -13.01 -4.36 0.99
CA ASN A 75 -13.07 -5.79 1.30
C ASN A 75 -11.69 -6.34 1.68
N TYR A 76 -10.64 -5.85 1.02
CA TYR A 76 -9.27 -6.21 1.34
C TYR A 76 -8.85 -5.72 2.74
N LEU A 77 -9.15 -4.47 3.08
CA LEU A 77 -8.83 -3.90 4.39
C LEU A 77 -9.54 -4.62 5.53
N ILE A 78 -10.81 -5.01 5.35
CA ILE A 78 -11.55 -5.78 6.36
C ILE A 78 -10.89 -7.14 6.56
N TRP A 79 -10.51 -7.82 5.50
CA TRP A 79 -9.79 -9.09 5.57
C TRP A 79 -8.43 -8.91 6.26
N LEU A 80 -7.62 -7.94 5.82
CA LEU A 80 -6.30 -7.67 6.39
C LEU A 80 -6.38 -7.32 7.88
N PHE A 81 -7.38 -6.52 8.28
CA PHE A 81 -7.60 -6.19 9.68
C PHE A 81 -7.88 -7.44 10.52
N LYS A 82 -8.69 -8.38 10.01
CA LYS A 82 -8.93 -9.66 10.66
C LYS A 82 -7.64 -10.47 10.80
N GLU A 83 -6.82 -10.55 9.74
CA GLU A 83 -5.53 -11.23 9.78
C GLU A 83 -4.58 -10.62 10.82
N ILE A 84 -4.51 -9.29 10.87
CA ILE A 84 -3.71 -8.58 11.89
C ILE A 84 -4.15 -8.96 13.31
N LEU A 85 -5.46 -9.03 13.59
CA LEU A 85 -5.96 -9.39 14.91
C LEU A 85 -5.61 -10.84 15.28
N ILE A 86 -5.80 -11.78 14.35
CA ILE A 86 -5.48 -13.20 14.56
C ILE A 86 -3.97 -13.37 14.80
N SER A 87 -3.16 -12.74 13.96
CA SER A 87 -1.70 -12.84 14.05
C SER A 87 -1.15 -12.19 15.31
N ASN A 88 -1.76 -11.10 15.82
CA ASN A 88 -1.42 -10.52 17.12
C ASN A 88 -1.60 -11.53 18.26
N LEU A 89 -2.73 -12.26 18.28
CA LEU A 89 -3.00 -13.28 19.30
C LEU A 89 -2.01 -14.46 19.20
N ASN A 90 -1.72 -14.90 17.97
CA ASN A 90 -0.76 -15.99 17.74
C ASN A 90 0.66 -15.58 18.16
N THR A 91 1.08 -14.35 17.84
CA THR A 91 2.38 -13.81 18.23
C THR A 91 2.49 -13.69 19.75
N ALA A 92 1.46 -13.17 20.42
CA ALA A 92 1.43 -13.11 21.88
C ALA A 92 1.53 -14.50 22.49
N LYS A 93 0.81 -15.49 21.96
CA LYS A 93 0.90 -16.90 22.39
C LYS A 93 2.29 -17.47 22.19
N ALA A 94 2.92 -17.26 21.03
CA ALA A 94 4.27 -17.72 20.72
C ALA A 94 5.30 -17.14 21.70
N ILE A 95 5.19 -15.85 22.04
CA ILE A 95 6.07 -15.19 23.02
C ILE A 95 5.89 -15.80 24.42
N ILE A 96 4.63 -15.96 24.88
CA ILE A 96 4.34 -16.52 26.22
C ILE A 96 4.81 -17.97 26.33
N SER A 97 4.63 -18.77 25.27
CA SER A 97 5.05 -20.17 25.22
C SER A 97 6.54 -20.36 24.91
N ASN A 98 7.28 -19.28 24.70
CA ASN A 98 8.68 -19.27 24.27
C ASN A 98 8.94 -20.12 23.01
N ASN A 99 7.94 -20.18 22.10
CA ASN A 99 8.03 -20.87 20.81
C ASN A 99 8.56 -19.91 19.74
N ILE A 100 9.85 -19.56 19.85
CA ILE A 100 10.51 -18.60 18.97
C ILE A 100 11.66 -19.32 18.27
N GLU A 101 11.45 -19.66 17.00
CA GLU A 101 12.44 -20.30 16.11
C GLU A 101 12.50 -19.52 14.80
N PRO A 102 13.24 -18.39 14.78
CA PRO A 102 13.25 -17.51 13.62
C PRO A 102 13.78 -18.20 12.36
N GLU A 103 13.08 -18.01 11.26
CA GLU A 103 13.51 -18.47 9.95
C GLU A 103 13.48 -17.35 8.92
N THR A 104 14.29 -17.49 7.88
CA THR A 104 14.27 -16.59 6.71
C THR A 104 14.09 -17.45 5.46
N PHE A 105 13.12 -17.07 4.63
CA PHE A 105 12.78 -17.80 3.42
C PHE A 105 12.39 -16.85 2.30
N THR A 106 12.20 -17.39 1.10
CA THR A 106 11.77 -16.61 -0.06
C THR A 106 10.45 -17.12 -0.61
N VAL A 107 9.57 -16.18 -0.96
CA VAL A 107 8.31 -16.46 -1.67
C VAL A 107 8.28 -15.70 -2.99
N LYS A 108 7.58 -16.26 -3.97
CA LYS A 108 7.32 -15.57 -5.24
C LYS A 108 5.97 -14.88 -5.16
N ALA A 109 5.95 -13.64 -5.59
CA ALA A 109 4.74 -12.85 -5.69
C ALA A 109 4.10 -12.97 -7.07
N SER A 110 2.78 -13.04 -7.14
CA SER A 110 2.02 -13.11 -8.39
C SER A 110 1.64 -11.73 -8.95
N GLN A 111 1.90 -10.66 -8.19
CA GLN A 111 1.59 -9.29 -8.57
C GLN A 111 2.45 -8.81 -9.73
N THR A 112 1.85 -7.97 -10.58
CA THR A 112 2.48 -7.41 -11.78
C THR A 112 2.85 -5.94 -11.59
N THR A 113 1.99 -5.16 -10.93
CA THR A 113 2.23 -3.73 -10.67
C THR A 113 3.11 -3.52 -9.43
N ASP A 114 3.89 -2.46 -9.42
CA ASP A 114 4.76 -2.14 -8.27
C ASP A 114 3.93 -1.77 -7.03
N VAL A 115 2.77 -1.11 -7.22
CA VAL A 115 1.84 -0.82 -6.12
C VAL A 115 1.33 -2.10 -5.46
N ALA A 116 0.93 -3.11 -6.25
CA ALA A 116 0.47 -4.38 -5.70
C ALA A 116 1.59 -5.14 -4.99
N LYS A 117 2.83 -5.13 -5.52
CA LYS A 117 4.01 -5.70 -4.85
C LYS A 117 4.30 -5.04 -3.51
N VAL A 118 4.27 -3.70 -3.47
CA VAL A 118 4.45 -2.94 -2.23
C VAL A 118 3.32 -3.24 -1.24
N THR A 119 2.08 -3.34 -1.72
CA THR A 119 0.93 -3.70 -0.89
C THR A 119 1.12 -5.10 -0.28
N TYR A 120 1.58 -6.08 -1.05
CA TYR A 120 1.86 -7.42 -0.55
C TYR A 120 2.97 -7.43 0.50
N ALA A 121 4.10 -6.77 0.25
CA ALA A 121 5.20 -6.64 1.21
C ALA A 121 4.78 -5.98 2.53
N ASN A 122 4.00 -4.90 2.42
CA ASN A 122 3.48 -4.19 3.59
C ASN A 122 2.47 -5.04 4.35
N SER A 123 1.64 -5.82 3.68
CA SER A 123 0.67 -6.70 4.33
C SER A 123 1.35 -7.82 5.12
N ILE A 124 2.40 -8.44 4.57
CA ILE A 124 3.24 -9.40 5.31
C ILE A 124 3.82 -8.73 6.57
N THR A 125 4.32 -7.51 6.45
CA THR A 125 4.95 -6.79 7.57
C THR A 125 3.93 -6.29 8.60
N LEU A 126 2.71 -5.95 8.18
CA LEU A 126 1.63 -5.52 9.06
C LEU A 126 1.02 -6.67 9.88
N THR A 127 1.18 -7.91 9.43
CA THR A 127 0.79 -9.09 10.20
C THR A 127 1.92 -9.47 11.16
N PRO A 128 1.74 -9.32 12.50
CA PRO A 128 2.79 -9.61 13.48
C PRO A 128 3.32 -11.04 13.37
N GLY A 129 4.62 -11.19 13.55
CA GLY A 129 5.32 -12.46 13.41
C GLY A 129 6.04 -12.64 12.07
N THR A 130 5.81 -11.74 11.10
CA THR A 130 6.52 -11.76 9.80
C THR A 130 6.98 -10.38 9.37
N VAL A 131 8.09 -10.31 8.63
CA VAL A 131 8.65 -9.06 8.08
C VAL A 131 9.24 -9.34 6.71
N THR A 132 8.88 -8.53 5.72
CA THR A 132 9.55 -8.53 4.42
C THR A 132 10.88 -7.78 4.53
N THR A 133 11.99 -8.47 4.36
CA THR A 133 13.34 -7.91 4.51
C THR A 133 13.92 -7.40 3.19
N LYS A 134 13.53 -8.04 2.08
CA LYS A 134 14.06 -7.69 0.76
C LYS A 134 13.07 -8.03 -0.34
N ILE A 135 13.05 -7.18 -1.35
CA ILE A 135 12.29 -7.39 -2.59
C ILE A 135 13.28 -7.35 -3.76
N LYS A 136 13.28 -8.40 -4.56
CA LYS A 136 14.07 -8.45 -5.80
C LYS A 136 13.21 -9.04 -6.93
N ASN A 137 12.86 -8.20 -7.88
CA ASN A 137 11.90 -8.54 -8.93
C ASN A 137 10.56 -9.01 -8.30
N ASN A 138 10.15 -10.26 -8.56
CA ASN A 138 8.95 -10.88 -7.99
C ASN A 138 9.26 -11.87 -6.85
N THR A 139 10.46 -11.80 -6.26
CA THR A 139 10.87 -12.65 -5.14
C THR A 139 10.99 -11.79 -3.89
N PHE A 140 10.33 -12.21 -2.82
CA PHE A 140 10.27 -11.55 -1.53
C PHE A 140 11.00 -12.42 -0.51
N GLU A 141 11.97 -11.85 0.15
CA GLU A 141 12.65 -12.45 1.30
C GLU A 141 11.88 -12.04 2.55
N VAL A 142 11.43 -13.03 3.31
CA VAL A 142 10.60 -12.84 4.49
C VAL A 142 11.30 -13.48 5.68
N HIS A 143 11.33 -12.73 6.78
CA HIS A 143 11.75 -13.23 8.09
C HIS A 143 10.50 -13.50 8.92
N ALA A 144 10.39 -14.71 9.46
CA ALA A 144 9.29 -15.15 10.33
C ALA A 144 9.78 -15.46 11.72
N LEU A 145 8.91 -15.25 12.72
CA LEU A 145 9.20 -15.49 14.13
C LEU A 145 9.35 -16.98 14.44
N ASN A 146 8.63 -17.82 13.72
CA ASN A 146 8.76 -19.27 13.72
C ASN A 146 8.15 -19.87 12.44
N THR A 147 8.20 -21.19 12.29
CA THR A 147 7.75 -21.93 11.12
C THR A 147 6.25 -21.74 10.84
N ASP A 148 5.41 -21.67 11.88
CA ASP A 148 3.95 -21.53 11.71
C ASP A 148 3.62 -20.23 10.96
N PHE A 149 4.24 -19.09 11.34
CA PHE A 149 4.07 -17.82 10.62
C PHE A 149 4.65 -17.86 9.22
N GLY A 150 5.74 -18.62 9.02
CA GLY A 150 6.33 -18.85 7.70
C GLY A 150 5.37 -19.62 6.78
N GLU A 151 4.69 -20.64 7.28
CA GLU A 151 3.72 -21.43 6.53
C GLU A 151 2.50 -20.61 6.12
N ASP A 152 2.00 -19.73 6.99
CA ASP A 152 0.93 -18.80 6.65
C ASP A 152 1.26 -17.96 5.40
N VAL A 153 2.46 -17.44 5.31
CA VAL A 153 2.91 -16.68 4.11
C VAL A 153 3.06 -17.61 2.91
N ARG A 154 3.61 -18.82 3.09
CA ARG A 154 3.79 -19.81 2.02
C ARG A 154 2.46 -20.37 1.49
N SER A 155 1.38 -20.28 2.25
CA SER A 155 0.04 -20.70 1.83
C SER A 155 -0.47 -19.94 0.60
N ASN A 156 0.14 -18.79 0.28
CA ASN A 156 -0.23 -17.87 -0.80
C ASN A 156 -1.64 -17.29 -0.65
N GLU A 157 -2.27 -17.34 0.51
CA GLU A 157 -3.61 -16.75 0.69
C GLU A 157 -3.53 -15.22 0.56
N MET A 158 -2.58 -14.60 1.24
CA MET A 158 -2.34 -13.16 1.16
C MET A 158 -1.97 -12.72 -0.27
N ASP A 159 -1.11 -13.49 -0.96
CA ASP A 159 -0.76 -13.26 -2.36
C ASP A 159 -2.00 -13.21 -3.25
N LYS A 160 -2.89 -14.20 -3.13
CA LYS A 160 -4.16 -14.26 -3.87
C LYS A 160 -5.07 -13.07 -3.55
N LYS A 161 -5.16 -12.65 -2.28
CA LYS A 161 -5.97 -11.49 -1.88
C LYS A 161 -5.45 -10.18 -2.49
N VAL A 162 -4.14 -9.99 -2.50
CA VAL A 162 -3.52 -8.82 -3.14
C VAL A 162 -3.68 -8.89 -4.66
N LYS A 163 -3.59 -10.08 -5.26
CA LYS A 163 -3.83 -10.25 -6.70
C LYS A 163 -5.28 -9.92 -7.09
N LEU A 164 -6.26 -10.32 -6.27
CA LEU A 164 -7.66 -9.93 -6.46
C LEU A 164 -7.87 -8.41 -6.29
N LEU A 165 -7.12 -7.77 -5.39
CA LEU A 165 -7.13 -6.32 -5.23
C LEU A 165 -6.57 -5.63 -6.48
N GLU A 166 -5.48 -6.14 -7.03
CA GLU A 166 -4.86 -5.64 -8.27
C GLU A 166 -5.84 -5.72 -9.46
N GLY A 167 -6.62 -6.78 -9.52
CA GLY A 167 -7.56 -7.03 -10.61
C GLY A 167 -6.90 -7.60 -11.86
N GLU A 168 -7.71 -8.02 -12.80
CA GLU A 168 -7.26 -8.38 -14.15
C GLU A 168 -6.95 -7.08 -14.91
N GLN A 169 -5.72 -6.94 -15.35
CA GLN A 169 -5.30 -5.93 -16.34
C GLN A 169 -5.24 -6.56 -17.70
#